data_b1c2adeef9ecfb3401c2c27b963d0228
#
_entry.id   b1c2adeef9ecfb3401c2c27b963d0228
#
_cell.length_a   1.000
_cell.length_b   1.000
_cell.length_c   1.000
_cell.angle_alpha   90.00
_cell.angle_beta   90.00
_cell.angle_gamma   90.00
#
_symmetry.space_group_name_H-M   'P 1'
#
loop_
_entity.id
_entity.type
_entity.pdbx_description
1 polymer ?
#
loop_
_entity_poly.entity_id
_entity_poly.type
_entity_poly.pdbx_seq_one_letter_code
_entity_poly.pdbx_strand_id
1 'polypeptide(L)'
;MEIELLIKAAVMGVVEGLTEFLPISSTGHLILVGALLGFDDEKAKVFDIAIQTGAIFAVILVYWHKLRTTVSGLGREPQAHRLALNVLIAFVPALLLGLLFGKAIKAHLFTPTVVASTFILGGLIILWAERRQARNPGAARIMDADDMTPLDAIKVGLVQCLAMVPGTSRSGATIIGGMLLGLSRKAATDFSFYLAIPTLIGAGAYSLYKERALLSLADLPMFMVGLVFSFLSAWLCVRWLLRFIATHSFVGFAWYRIVFGLVVLGTAWSGLVTWAA
;
A
#
# COMPACT_ATOMS: atom_id res chain seq x y z
N MET A 1 16.65 -1.12 27.10
CA MET A 1 16.45 -2.14 26.03
C MET A 1 14.97 -2.29 25.63
N GLU A 2 14.06 -2.64 26.55
CA GLU A 2 12.64 -2.76 26.19
C GLU A 2 12.01 -1.43 25.72
N ILE A 3 12.22 -0.32 26.42
CA ILE A 3 11.66 0.99 26.03
C ILE A 3 12.19 1.46 24.68
N GLU A 4 13.46 1.27 24.40
CA GLU A 4 14.06 1.61 23.11
C GLU A 4 13.41 0.82 21.96
N LEU A 5 13.21 -0.49 22.15
CA LEU A 5 12.54 -1.35 21.18
C LEU A 5 11.09 -0.90 20.92
N LEU A 6 10.36 -0.52 21.97
CA LEU A 6 8.99 -0.02 21.85
C LEU A 6 8.94 1.34 21.12
N ILE A 7 9.92 2.22 21.34
CA ILE A 7 10.02 3.47 20.59
C ILE A 7 10.28 3.19 19.10
N LYS A 8 11.21 2.29 18.78
CA LYS A 8 11.47 1.88 17.39
C LYS A 8 10.19 1.32 16.74
N ALA A 9 9.49 0.44 17.45
CA ALA A 9 8.22 -0.12 16.98
C ALA A 9 7.14 0.97 16.74
N ALA A 10 7.05 1.96 17.64
CA ALA A 10 6.12 3.08 17.47
C ALA A 10 6.47 3.93 16.24
N VAL A 11 7.75 4.26 16.05
CA VAL A 11 8.22 5.02 14.87
C VAL A 11 7.92 4.26 13.58
N MET A 12 8.26 2.97 13.53
CA MET A 12 7.96 2.13 12.35
C MET A 12 6.46 2.05 12.08
N GLY A 13 5.63 1.90 13.13
CA GLY A 13 4.18 1.93 13.00
C GLY A 13 3.67 3.26 12.43
N VAL A 14 4.18 4.39 12.90
CA VAL A 14 3.82 5.72 12.36
C VAL A 14 4.22 5.84 10.89
N VAL A 15 5.43 5.43 10.53
CA VAL A 15 5.91 5.45 9.14
C VAL A 15 5.02 4.61 8.24
N GLU A 16 4.70 3.38 8.65
CA GLU A 16 3.80 2.49 7.92
C GLU A 16 2.44 3.13 7.70
N GLY A 17 1.77 3.58 8.76
CA GLY A 17 0.44 4.12 8.66
C GLY A 17 0.35 5.41 7.83
N LEU A 18 1.39 6.25 7.85
CA LEU A 18 1.45 7.46 7.02
C LEU A 18 1.73 7.14 5.55
N THR A 19 2.46 6.08 5.24
CA THR A 19 2.98 5.86 3.88
C THR A 19 2.26 4.78 3.09
N GLU A 20 1.55 3.82 3.75
CA GLU A 20 0.91 2.69 3.08
C GLU A 20 -0.20 3.11 2.10
N PHE A 21 -1.02 4.09 2.48
CA PHE A 21 -2.16 4.51 1.66
C PHE A 21 -1.86 5.68 0.72
N LEU A 22 -0.76 6.38 0.95
CA LEU A 22 -0.25 7.39 0.04
C LEU A 22 0.44 6.73 -1.17
N PRO A 23 0.38 7.34 -2.36
CA PRO A 23 1.01 6.77 -3.55
C PRO A 23 2.55 6.96 -3.54
N ILE A 24 3.22 6.68 -2.39
CA ILE A 24 4.65 6.94 -2.16
C ILE A 24 5.46 5.71 -1.74
N SER A 25 4.85 4.54 -1.56
CA SER A 25 5.46 3.26 -1.17
C SER A 25 6.01 3.20 0.26
N SER A 26 5.27 2.55 1.16
CA SER A 26 5.70 2.29 2.55
C SER A 26 7.00 1.46 2.61
N THR A 27 7.15 0.46 1.75
CA THR A 27 8.32 -0.44 1.76
C THR A 27 9.65 0.31 1.73
N GLY A 28 9.81 1.29 0.83
CA GLY A 28 11.07 2.06 0.77
C GLY A 28 11.33 2.88 2.02
N HIS A 29 10.27 3.41 2.64
CA HIS A 29 10.38 4.18 3.89
C HIS A 29 10.74 3.30 5.08
N LEU A 30 10.09 2.12 5.19
CA LEU A 30 10.39 1.17 6.26
C LEU A 30 11.81 0.64 6.17
N ILE A 31 12.32 0.30 4.98
CA ILE A 31 13.71 -0.11 4.79
C ILE A 31 14.67 1.01 5.26
N LEU A 32 14.44 2.25 4.82
CA LEU A 32 15.31 3.37 5.21
C LEU A 32 15.27 3.64 6.71
N VAL A 33 14.07 3.76 7.28
CA VAL A 33 13.91 4.08 8.71
C VAL A 33 14.35 2.91 9.58
N GLY A 34 14.05 1.67 9.18
CA GLY A 34 14.51 0.46 9.88
C GLY A 34 16.04 0.40 9.96
N ALA A 35 16.73 0.63 8.84
CA ALA A 35 18.19 0.68 8.81
C ALA A 35 18.76 1.81 9.70
N LEU A 36 18.16 3.00 9.67
CA LEU A 36 18.59 4.13 10.50
C LEU A 36 18.37 3.89 12.01
N LEU A 37 17.37 3.09 12.36
CA LEU A 37 17.06 2.72 13.74
C LEU A 37 17.82 1.47 14.22
N GLY A 38 18.53 0.76 13.31
CA GLY A 38 19.06 -0.57 13.60
C GLY A 38 17.93 -1.56 13.94
N PHE A 39 16.84 -1.52 13.17
CA PHE A 39 15.66 -2.37 13.28
C PHE A 39 15.38 -3.00 11.92
N ASP A 40 16.25 -3.92 11.51
CA ASP A 40 16.31 -4.48 10.15
C ASP A 40 16.63 -5.99 10.11
N ASP A 41 16.49 -6.69 11.25
CA ASP A 41 16.66 -8.14 11.34
C ASP A 41 15.47 -8.90 10.73
N GLU A 42 15.54 -10.22 10.69
CA GLU A 42 14.49 -11.09 10.14
C GLU A 42 13.15 -10.92 10.89
N LYS A 43 13.21 -10.63 12.20
CA LYS A 43 12.01 -10.37 13.00
C LYS A 43 11.39 -9.02 12.65
N ALA A 44 12.21 -8.00 12.39
CA ALA A 44 11.75 -6.69 11.92
C ALA A 44 11.02 -6.81 10.58
N LYS A 45 11.46 -7.67 9.67
CA LYS A 45 10.77 -7.91 8.40
C LYS A 45 9.37 -8.50 8.59
N VAL A 46 9.20 -9.41 9.58
CA VAL A 46 7.88 -9.94 9.93
C VAL A 46 7.02 -8.87 10.59
N PHE A 47 7.63 -8.06 11.46
CA PHE A 47 6.97 -6.93 12.10
C PHE A 47 6.46 -5.91 11.07
N ASP A 48 7.24 -5.54 10.06
CA ASP A 48 6.85 -4.61 9.00
C ASP A 48 5.59 -5.08 8.26
N ILE A 49 5.50 -6.37 7.97
CA ILE A 49 4.29 -6.94 7.35
C ILE A 49 3.11 -6.97 8.34
N ALA A 50 3.38 -7.24 9.61
CA ALA A 50 2.33 -7.31 10.62
C ALA A 50 1.68 -5.94 10.88
N ILE A 51 2.47 -4.86 10.93
CA ILE A 51 1.94 -3.51 11.19
C ILE A 51 1.07 -2.97 10.04
N GLN A 52 1.21 -3.51 8.81
CA GLN A 52 0.26 -3.26 7.73
C GLN A 52 -1.17 -3.66 8.11
N THR A 53 -1.32 -4.69 8.95
CA THR A 53 -2.63 -5.08 9.48
C THR A 53 -3.22 -3.99 10.38
N GLY A 54 -2.41 -3.29 11.16
CA GLY A 54 -2.85 -2.10 11.91
C GLY A 54 -3.38 -1.01 10.99
N ALA A 55 -2.63 -0.72 9.93
CA ALA A 55 -3.00 0.29 8.94
C ALA A 55 -4.33 -0.08 8.23
N ILE A 56 -4.55 -1.35 7.85
CA ILE A 56 -5.79 -1.74 7.16
C ILE A 56 -7.03 -1.68 8.06
N PHE A 57 -6.90 -1.89 9.38
CA PHE A 57 -8.00 -1.67 10.31
C PHE A 57 -8.47 -0.22 10.32
N ALA A 58 -7.58 0.74 10.10
CA ALA A 58 -7.95 2.15 9.95
C ALA A 58 -8.84 2.38 8.71
N VAL A 59 -8.53 1.74 7.58
CA VAL A 59 -9.39 1.78 6.38
C VAL A 59 -10.74 1.15 6.65
N ILE A 60 -10.77 -0.01 7.30
CA ILE A 60 -12.03 -0.68 7.66
C ILE A 60 -12.89 0.26 8.53
N LEU A 61 -12.30 0.96 9.48
CA LEU A 61 -13.01 1.92 10.33
C LEU A 61 -13.53 3.12 9.53
N VAL A 62 -12.70 3.71 8.65
CA VAL A 62 -13.10 4.86 7.82
C VAL A 62 -14.25 4.50 6.87
N TYR A 63 -14.19 3.32 6.29
CA TYR A 63 -15.21 2.82 5.35
C TYR A 63 -16.25 1.90 6.00
N TRP A 64 -16.33 1.89 7.34
CA TRP A 64 -17.19 0.96 8.09
C TRP A 64 -18.62 0.91 7.60
N HIS A 65 -19.24 2.09 7.39
CA HIS A 65 -20.62 2.15 6.91
C HIS A 65 -20.77 1.49 5.53
N LYS A 66 -19.88 1.82 4.58
CA LYS A 66 -19.90 1.23 3.23
C LYS A 66 -19.66 -0.28 3.26
N LEU A 67 -18.67 -0.73 4.03
CA LEU A 67 -18.36 -2.17 4.15
C LEU A 67 -19.52 -2.93 4.78
N ARG A 68 -20.10 -2.40 5.87
CA ARG A 68 -21.25 -2.99 6.54
C ARG A 68 -22.45 -3.10 5.58
N THR A 69 -22.80 -2.03 4.86
CA THR A 69 -23.92 -2.05 3.91
C THR A 69 -23.64 -3.01 2.75
N THR A 70 -22.43 -3.06 2.24
CA THR A 70 -22.04 -4.03 1.21
C THR A 70 -22.18 -5.46 1.71
N VAL A 71 -21.65 -5.78 2.89
CA VAL A 71 -21.75 -7.15 3.45
C VAL A 71 -23.20 -7.54 3.75
N SER A 72 -23.99 -6.64 4.35
CA SER A 72 -25.41 -6.93 4.65
C SER A 72 -26.30 -7.00 3.40
N GLY A 73 -25.89 -6.33 2.32
CA GLY A 73 -26.56 -6.35 1.01
C GLY A 73 -26.19 -7.54 0.11
N LEU A 74 -25.20 -8.36 0.51
CA LEU A 74 -24.83 -9.55 -0.26
C LEU A 74 -26.01 -10.50 -0.44
N GLY A 75 -26.27 -10.87 -1.70
CA GLY A 75 -27.40 -11.73 -2.07
C GLY A 75 -28.76 -11.04 -2.17
N ARG A 76 -28.86 -9.74 -1.82
CA ARG A 76 -30.10 -8.95 -1.91
C ARG A 76 -29.96 -7.74 -2.84
N GLU A 77 -28.82 -7.07 -2.80
CA GLU A 77 -28.56 -5.84 -3.56
C GLU A 77 -27.53 -6.10 -4.67
N PRO A 78 -27.91 -5.95 -5.97
CA PRO A 78 -27.00 -6.20 -7.08
C PRO A 78 -25.72 -5.37 -7.01
N GLN A 79 -25.78 -4.13 -6.48
CA GLN A 79 -24.65 -3.23 -6.34
C GLN A 79 -23.65 -3.73 -5.29
N ALA A 80 -24.14 -4.22 -4.13
CA ALA A 80 -23.29 -4.79 -3.08
C ALA A 80 -22.57 -6.05 -3.59
N HIS A 81 -23.30 -6.92 -4.28
CA HIS A 81 -22.72 -8.12 -4.88
C HIS A 81 -21.65 -7.78 -5.93
N ARG A 82 -21.92 -6.80 -6.80
CA ARG A 82 -20.97 -6.36 -7.84
C ARG A 82 -19.69 -5.78 -7.23
N LEU A 83 -19.79 -4.91 -6.21
CA LEU A 83 -18.61 -4.35 -5.54
C LEU A 83 -17.76 -5.45 -4.90
N ALA A 84 -18.36 -6.36 -4.13
CA ALA A 84 -17.65 -7.45 -3.49
C ALA A 84 -16.97 -8.37 -4.52
N LEU A 85 -17.69 -8.73 -5.59
CA LEU A 85 -17.14 -9.55 -6.68
C LEU A 85 -15.98 -8.85 -7.39
N ASN A 86 -16.10 -7.55 -7.68
CA ASN A 86 -15.04 -6.77 -8.30
C ASN A 86 -13.77 -6.69 -7.43
N VAL A 87 -13.92 -6.53 -6.12
CA VAL A 87 -12.78 -6.56 -5.19
C VAL A 87 -12.10 -7.94 -5.22
N LEU A 88 -12.87 -9.03 -5.19
CA LEU A 88 -12.31 -10.38 -5.28
C LEU A 88 -11.63 -10.63 -6.63
N ILE A 89 -12.23 -10.23 -7.74
CA ILE A 89 -11.64 -10.35 -9.09
C ILE A 89 -10.31 -9.59 -9.16
N ALA A 90 -10.26 -8.37 -8.65
CA ALA A 90 -9.04 -7.57 -8.65
C ALA A 90 -7.95 -8.10 -7.70
N PHE A 91 -8.33 -8.81 -6.64
CA PHE A 91 -7.39 -9.42 -5.69
C PHE A 91 -6.67 -10.64 -6.26
N VAL A 92 -7.35 -11.48 -7.05
CA VAL A 92 -6.85 -12.77 -7.53
C VAL A 92 -5.51 -12.68 -8.30
N PRO A 93 -5.27 -11.76 -9.26
CA PRO A 93 -4.02 -11.71 -9.99
C PRO A 93 -2.79 -11.54 -9.09
N ALA A 94 -2.84 -10.60 -8.15
CA ALA A 94 -1.75 -10.36 -7.22
C ALA A 94 -1.55 -11.54 -6.24
N LEU A 95 -2.63 -12.16 -5.77
CA LEU A 95 -2.56 -13.37 -4.95
C LEU A 95 -1.83 -14.50 -5.68
N LEU A 96 -2.23 -14.82 -6.91
CA LEU A 96 -1.62 -15.89 -7.69
C LEU A 96 -0.15 -15.61 -7.97
N LEU A 97 0.20 -14.41 -8.41
CA LEU A 97 1.60 -14.03 -8.64
C LEU A 97 2.43 -14.05 -7.35
N GLY A 98 1.87 -13.60 -6.23
CA GLY A 98 2.54 -13.63 -4.93
C GLY A 98 2.85 -15.04 -4.45
N LEU A 99 1.90 -15.96 -4.59
CA LEU A 99 2.09 -17.37 -4.22
C LEU A 99 3.10 -18.08 -5.14
N LEU A 100 3.05 -17.84 -6.45
CA LEU A 100 3.90 -18.52 -7.42
C LEU A 100 5.32 -17.95 -7.49
N PHE A 101 5.46 -16.62 -7.45
CA PHE A 101 6.72 -15.92 -7.74
C PHE A 101 7.25 -15.07 -6.57
N GLY A 102 6.56 -15.00 -5.43
CA GLY A 102 6.92 -14.12 -4.31
C GLY A 102 8.36 -14.33 -3.80
N LYS A 103 8.84 -15.58 -3.74
CA LYS A 103 10.24 -15.88 -3.35
C LYS A 103 11.24 -15.33 -4.37
N ALA A 104 11.00 -15.55 -5.68
CA ALA A 104 11.87 -15.08 -6.74
C ALA A 104 11.89 -13.53 -6.81
N ILE A 105 10.73 -12.90 -6.63
CA ILE A 105 10.59 -11.44 -6.57
C ILE A 105 11.43 -10.88 -5.42
N LYS A 106 11.30 -11.43 -4.21
CA LYS A 106 12.11 -11.01 -3.06
C LYS A 106 13.60 -11.20 -3.32
N ALA A 107 14.01 -12.33 -3.86
CA ALA A 107 15.42 -12.65 -4.08
C ALA A 107 16.11 -11.76 -5.13
N HIS A 108 15.37 -11.28 -6.14
CA HIS A 108 15.98 -10.59 -7.29
C HIS A 108 15.65 -9.10 -7.38
N LEU A 109 14.52 -8.65 -6.84
CA LEU A 109 14.05 -7.28 -7.04
C LEU A 109 14.22 -6.38 -5.81
N PHE A 110 14.46 -6.93 -4.61
CA PHE A 110 14.67 -6.12 -3.41
C PHE A 110 16.10 -5.56 -3.34
N THR A 111 16.43 -4.68 -4.27
CA THR A 111 17.71 -3.98 -4.35
C THR A 111 17.49 -2.47 -4.32
N PRO A 112 18.44 -1.67 -3.81
CA PRO A 112 18.30 -0.21 -3.76
C PRO A 112 18.09 0.40 -5.14
N THR A 113 18.73 -0.15 -6.16
CA THR A 113 18.57 0.32 -7.55
C THR A 113 17.14 0.11 -8.04
N VAL A 114 16.53 -1.05 -7.78
CA VAL A 114 15.14 -1.33 -8.16
C VAL A 114 14.20 -0.42 -7.38
N VAL A 115 14.37 -0.31 -6.06
CA VAL A 115 13.54 0.57 -5.20
C VAL A 115 13.60 2.01 -5.70
N ALA A 116 14.80 2.56 -5.90
CA ALA A 116 14.97 3.93 -6.39
C ALA A 116 14.38 4.14 -7.79
N SER A 117 14.63 3.20 -8.71
CA SER A 117 14.10 3.28 -10.07
C SER A 117 12.56 3.29 -10.07
N THR A 118 11.93 2.43 -9.27
CA THR A 118 10.46 2.38 -9.18
C THR A 118 9.87 3.60 -8.48
N PHE A 119 10.58 4.21 -7.53
CA PHE A 119 10.19 5.50 -6.96
C PHE A 119 10.20 6.59 -8.04
N ILE A 120 11.30 6.74 -8.79
CA ILE A 120 11.46 7.76 -9.83
C ILE A 120 10.46 7.53 -10.97
N LEU A 121 10.42 6.31 -11.52
CA LEU A 121 9.50 5.98 -12.61
C LEU A 121 8.04 6.14 -12.19
N GLY A 122 7.68 5.70 -10.98
CA GLY A 122 6.34 5.89 -10.44
C GLY A 122 5.99 7.37 -10.29
N GLY A 123 6.93 8.22 -9.87
CA GLY A 123 6.75 9.67 -9.85
C GLY A 123 6.49 10.25 -11.23
N LEU A 124 7.28 9.85 -12.24
CA LEU A 124 7.08 10.27 -13.63
C LEU A 124 5.73 9.82 -14.20
N ILE A 125 5.32 8.59 -13.89
CA ILE A 125 4.00 8.06 -14.30
C ILE A 125 2.87 8.87 -13.67
N ILE A 126 2.97 9.23 -12.38
CA ILE A 126 1.97 10.10 -11.72
C ILE A 126 1.90 11.46 -12.44
N LEU A 127 3.03 12.11 -12.73
CA LEU A 127 3.05 13.38 -13.46
C LEU A 127 2.39 13.26 -14.84
N TRP A 128 2.66 12.18 -15.55
CA TRP A 128 2.04 11.92 -16.84
C TRP A 128 0.52 11.69 -16.73
N ALA A 129 0.08 10.87 -15.78
CA ALA A 129 -1.33 10.60 -15.55
C ALA A 129 -2.12 11.88 -15.19
N GLU A 130 -1.58 12.70 -14.30
CA GLU A 130 -2.21 13.96 -13.91
C GLU A 130 -2.25 14.97 -15.07
N ARG A 131 -1.19 15.08 -15.87
CA ARG A 131 -1.20 15.92 -17.09
C ARG A 131 -2.24 15.43 -18.10
N ARG A 132 -2.36 14.12 -18.30
CA ARG A 132 -3.38 13.53 -19.19
C ARG A 132 -4.79 13.85 -18.71
N GLN A 133 -5.04 13.74 -17.41
CA GLN A 133 -6.33 14.07 -16.80
C GLN A 133 -6.65 15.57 -16.93
N ALA A 134 -5.68 16.45 -16.71
CA ALA A 134 -5.84 17.87 -16.86
C ALA A 134 -6.17 18.32 -18.30
N ARG A 135 -5.59 17.62 -19.30
CA ARG A 135 -5.88 17.87 -20.72
C ARG A 135 -7.25 17.35 -21.17
N ASN A 136 -7.77 16.33 -20.51
CA ASN A 136 -9.04 15.69 -20.85
C ASN A 136 -9.91 15.52 -19.58
N PRO A 137 -10.51 16.60 -19.04
CA PRO A 137 -11.26 16.53 -17.77
C PRO A 137 -12.46 15.57 -17.81
N GLY A 138 -13.00 15.28 -19.01
CA GLY A 138 -14.12 14.35 -19.21
C GLY A 138 -13.71 12.90 -19.51
N ALA A 139 -12.42 12.54 -19.43
CA ALA A 139 -11.95 11.20 -19.74
C ALA A 139 -12.32 10.13 -18.70
N ALA A 140 -12.68 10.54 -17.47
CA ALA A 140 -13.16 9.62 -16.45
C ALA A 140 -14.60 9.17 -16.78
N ARG A 141 -14.77 7.86 -17.07
CA ARG A 141 -16.08 7.24 -17.36
C ARG A 141 -16.72 6.60 -16.14
N ILE A 142 -15.92 6.32 -15.08
CA ILE A 142 -16.37 5.68 -13.84
C ILE A 142 -16.15 6.68 -12.70
N MET A 143 -17.25 7.21 -12.17
CA MET A 143 -17.21 8.25 -11.13
C MET A 143 -17.30 7.67 -9.73
N ASP A 144 -17.86 6.48 -9.58
CA ASP A 144 -17.96 5.73 -8.33
C ASP A 144 -17.43 4.30 -8.49
N ALA A 145 -16.80 3.76 -7.47
CA ALA A 145 -16.29 2.38 -7.46
C ALA A 145 -17.40 1.32 -7.64
N ASP A 146 -18.61 1.64 -7.24
CA ASP A 146 -19.78 0.78 -7.41
C ASP A 146 -20.19 0.59 -8.88
N ASP A 147 -19.80 1.50 -9.78
CA ASP A 147 -20.12 1.47 -11.20
C ASP A 147 -19.12 0.66 -12.03
N MET A 148 -18.06 0.16 -11.40
CA MET A 148 -17.06 -0.65 -12.09
C MET A 148 -17.65 -1.95 -12.62
N THR A 149 -17.23 -2.33 -13.84
CA THR A 149 -17.49 -3.66 -14.40
C THR A 149 -16.43 -4.67 -13.94
N PRO A 150 -16.70 -5.99 -14.01
CA PRO A 150 -15.67 -7.01 -13.76
C PRO A 150 -14.42 -6.87 -14.63
N LEU A 151 -14.58 -6.35 -15.87
CA LEU A 151 -13.45 -6.08 -16.76
C LEU A 151 -12.59 -4.91 -16.25
N ASP A 152 -13.18 -3.91 -15.63
CA ASP A 152 -12.43 -2.82 -15.00
C ASP A 152 -11.69 -3.34 -13.78
N ALA A 153 -12.34 -4.17 -12.98
CA ALA A 153 -11.75 -4.77 -11.78
C ALA A 153 -10.52 -5.63 -12.09
N ILE A 154 -10.62 -6.53 -13.09
CA ILE A 154 -9.48 -7.38 -13.47
C ILE A 154 -8.32 -6.53 -14.02
N LYS A 155 -8.58 -5.46 -14.77
CA LYS A 155 -7.55 -4.54 -15.26
C LYS A 155 -6.82 -3.85 -14.11
N VAL A 156 -7.55 -3.35 -13.10
CA VAL A 156 -6.94 -2.76 -11.90
C VAL A 156 -6.16 -3.81 -11.11
N GLY A 157 -6.68 -5.04 -11.00
CA GLY A 157 -5.99 -6.16 -10.37
C GLY A 157 -4.68 -6.54 -11.07
N LEU A 158 -4.66 -6.53 -12.41
CA LEU A 158 -3.42 -6.75 -13.17
C LEU A 158 -2.41 -5.61 -12.94
N VAL A 159 -2.87 -4.36 -12.89
CA VAL A 159 -1.98 -3.23 -12.55
C VAL A 159 -1.48 -3.34 -11.11
N GLN A 160 -2.27 -3.84 -10.16
CA GLN A 160 -1.83 -4.11 -8.80
C GLN A 160 -0.60 -5.03 -8.75
N CYS A 161 -0.46 -5.97 -9.70
CA CYS A 161 0.70 -6.86 -9.75
C CYS A 161 2.04 -6.12 -9.88
N LEU A 162 2.06 -4.90 -10.45
CA LEU A 162 3.26 -4.06 -10.50
C LEU A 162 3.74 -3.68 -9.09
N ALA A 163 2.84 -3.64 -8.12
CA ALA A 163 3.18 -3.33 -6.73
C ALA A 163 4.03 -4.41 -6.03
N MET A 164 4.17 -5.58 -6.64
CA MET A 164 5.09 -6.62 -6.16
C MET A 164 6.56 -6.24 -6.37
N VAL A 165 6.84 -5.32 -7.30
CA VAL A 165 8.16 -4.73 -7.46
C VAL A 165 8.36 -3.68 -6.35
N PRO A 166 9.39 -3.85 -5.47
CA PRO A 166 9.57 -2.96 -4.32
C PRO A 166 9.76 -1.50 -4.77
N GLY A 167 9.19 -0.58 -4.00
CA GLY A 167 9.20 0.85 -4.32
C GLY A 167 8.07 1.31 -5.26
N THR A 168 7.35 0.40 -5.92
CA THR A 168 6.24 0.79 -6.83
C THR A 168 5.09 1.48 -6.09
N SER A 169 4.76 1.10 -4.87
CA SER A 169 3.57 1.46 -4.11
C SER A 169 2.30 0.74 -4.61
N ARG A 170 1.68 -0.04 -3.75
CA ARG A 170 0.42 -0.72 -4.05
C ARG A 170 -0.69 0.31 -4.31
N SER A 171 -0.85 1.28 -3.41
CA SER A 171 -1.82 2.37 -3.57
C SER A 171 -1.51 3.22 -4.81
N GLY A 172 -0.24 3.53 -5.07
CA GLY A 172 0.19 4.23 -6.28
C GLY A 172 -0.19 3.50 -7.55
N ALA A 173 0.09 2.20 -7.64
CA ALA A 173 -0.25 1.39 -8.81
C ALA A 173 -1.77 1.36 -9.05
N THR A 174 -2.56 1.03 -8.02
CA THR A 174 -4.02 0.86 -8.16
C THR A 174 -4.76 2.18 -8.36
N ILE A 175 -4.36 3.26 -7.71
CA ILE A 175 -4.98 4.58 -7.87
C ILE A 175 -4.64 5.16 -9.25
N ILE A 176 -3.34 5.29 -9.55
CA ILE A 176 -2.91 5.90 -10.82
C ILE A 176 -3.28 5.02 -12.01
N GLY A 177 -3.10 3.69 -11.89
CA GLY A 177 -3.56 2.76 -12.89
C GLY A 177 -5.06 2.81 -13.11
N GLY A 178 -5.87 2.88 -12.05
CA GLY A 178 -7.31 3.08 -12.13
C GLY A 178 -7.68 4.36 -12.87
N MET A 179 -7.02 5.48 -12.57
CA MET A 179 -7.22 6.75 -13.28
C MET A 179 -6.89 6.64 -14.78
N LEU A 180 -5.80 5.96 -15.13
CA LEU A 180 -5.42 5.72 -16.52
C LEU A 180 -6.39 4.81 -17.27
N LEU A 181 -7.08 3.92 -16.55
CA LEU A 181 -8.13 3.03 -17.06
C LEU A 181 -9.52 3.68 -17.13
N GLY A 182 -9.64 4.95 -16.72
CA GLY A 182 -10.87 5.74 -16.85
C GLY A 182 -11.69 5.85 -15.56
N LEU A 183 -11.15 5.54 -14.40
CA LEU A 183 -11.76 5.88 -13.11
C LEU A 183 -11.48 7.34 -12.77
N SER A 184 -12.43 7.99 -12.12
CA SER A 184 -12.19 9.28 -11.47
C SER A 184 -11.15 9.11 -10.33
N ARG A 185 -10.49 10.19 -9.92
CA ARG A 185 -9.52 10.15 -8.82
C ARG A 185 -10.15 9.57 -7.54
N LYS A 186 -11.40 9.97 -7.24
CA LYS A 186 -12.17 9.46 -6.11
C LYS A 186 -12.45 7.95 -6.26
N ALA A 187 -13.05 7.52 -7.38
CA ALA A 187 -13.39 6.11 -7.60
C ALA A 187 -12.16 5.20 -7.56
N ALA A 188 -11.02 5.64 -8.15
CA ALA A 188 -9.76 4.91 -8.11
C ALA A 188 -9.21 4.78 -6.69
N THR A 189 -9.31 5.84 -5.88
CA THR A 189 -8.85 5.81 -4.47
C THR A 189 -9.75 4.92 -3.62
N ASP A 190 -11.07 5.07 -3.72
CA ASP A 190 -12.02 4.25 -2.98
C ASP A 190 -11.84 2.76 -3.31
N PHE A 191 -11.77 2.41 -4.61
CA PHE A 191 -11.56 1.02 -5.02
C PHE A 191 -10.20 0.46 -4.58
N SER A 192 -9.14 1.27 -4.65
CA SER A 192 -7.81 0.90 -4.14
C SER A 192 -7.86 0.54 -2.65
N PHE A 193 -8.63 1.27 -1.85
CA PHE A 193 -8.78 1.01 -0.43
C PHE A 193 -9.61 -0.23 -0.14
N TYR A 194 -10.70 -0.47 -0.88
CA TYR A 194 -11.45 -1.73 -0.77
C TYR A 194 -10.59 -2.94 -1.13
N LEU A 195 -9.80 -2.82 -2.20
CA LEU A 195 -8.88 -3.88 -2.64
C LEU A 195 -7.73 -4.11 -1.66
N ALA A 196 -7.32 -3.07 -0.92
CA ALA A 196 -6.30 -3.19 0.13
C ALA A 196 -6.71 -4.16 1.24
N ILE A 197 -8.00 -4.24 1.56
CA ILE A 197 -8.49 -5.06 2.67
C ILE A 197 -8.11 -6.55 2.49
N PRO A 198 -8.57 -7.25 1.44
CA PRO A 198 -8.17 -8.65 1.26
C PRO A 198 -6.68 -8.80 0.97
N THR A 199 -6.06 -7.82 0.29
CA THR A 199 -4.65 -7.90 -0.10
C THR A 199 -3.73 -7.86 1.13
N LEU A 200 -3.89 -6.87 2.02
CA LEU A 200 -3.02 -6.70 3.19
C LEU A 200 -3.33 -7.72 4.30
N ILE A 201 -4.61 -8.04 4.52
CA ILE A 201 -4.99 -9.10 5.47
C ILE A 201 -4.43 -10.44 5.00
N GLY A 202 -4.58 -10.78 3.71
CA GLY A 202 -4.07 -12.01 3.15
C GLY A 202 -2.54 -12.12 3.22
N ALA A 203 -1.83 -11.05 2.87
CA ALA A 203 -0.37 -10.99 2.95
C ALA A 203 0.12 -11.09 4.41
N GLY A 204 -0.51 -10.34 5.32
CA GLY A 204 -0.19 -10.37 6.75
C GLY A 204 -0.40 -11.75 7.37
N ALA A 205 -1.57 -12.35 7.16
CA ALA A 205 -1.90 -13.68 7.67
C ALA A 205 -0.94 -14.76 7.11
N TYR A 206 -0.64 -14.71 5.82
CA TYR A 206 0.30 -15.65 5.19
C TYR A 206 1.70 -15.51 5.77
N SER A 207 2.22 -14.28 5.92
CA SER A 207 3.55 -14.02 6.45
C SER A 207 3.67 -14.45 7.92
N LEU A 208 2.72 -14.06 8.77
CA LEU A 208 2.69 -14.46 10.19
C LEU A 208 2.64 -15.98 10.35
N TYR A 209 1.83 -16.66 9.53
CA TYR A 209 1.76 -18.12 9.56
C TYR A 209 3.08 -18.76 9.13
N LYS A 210 3.69 -18.28 8.06
CA LYS A 210 4.92 -18.81 7.48
C LYS A 210 6.11 -18.63 8.42
N GLU A 211 6.25 -17.46 9.02
CA GLU A 211 7.39 -17.08 9.86
C GLU A 211 7.10 -17.25 11.37
N ARG A 212 6.04 -17.97 11.74
CA ARG A 212 5.61 -18.16 13.13
C ARG A 212 6.68 -18.71 14.07
N ALA A 213 7.67 -19.44 13.54
CA ALA A 213 8.78 -19.98 14.31
C ALA A 213 9.76 -18.91 14.82
N LEU A 214 9.77 -17.73 14.19
CA LEU A 214 10.58 -16.59 14.62
C LEU A 214 9.93 -15.78 15.74
N LEU A 215 8.64 -16.01 16.00
CA LEU A 215 7.82 -15.20 16.92
C LEU A 215 7.72 -15.87 18.28
N SER A 216 7.76 -15.06 19.32
CA SER A 216 7.57 -15.47 20.70
C SER A 216 6.56 -14.57 21.43
N LEU A 217 6.01 -15.04 22.56
CA LEU A 217 5.12 -14.21 23.38
C LEU A 217 5.82 -12.95 23.95
N ALA A 218 7.14 -13.00 24.09
CA ALA A 218 7.93 -11.85 24.51
C ALA A 218 7.94 -10.70 23.47
N ASP A 219 7.62 -10.98 22.21
CA ASP A 219 7.55 -9.98 21.14
C ASP A 219 6.21 -9.23 21.12
N LEU A 220 5.19 -9.76 21.82
CA LEU A 220 3.84 -9.21 21.82
C LEU A 220 3.75 -7.71 22.11
N PRO A 221 4.46 -7.15 23.12
CA PRO A 221 4.42 -5.71 23.40
C PRO A 221 4.91 -4.87 22.20
N MET A 222 5.98 -5.30 21.53
CA MET A 222 6.52 -4.64 20.34
C MET A 222 5.50 -4.61 19.21
N PHE A 223 4.89 -5.76 18.88
CA PHE A 223 3.87 -5.87 17.84
C PHE A 223 2.63 -5.03 18.16
N MET A 224 2.16 -5.07 19.42
CA MET A 224 0.99 -4.27 19.84
C MET A 224 1.25 -2.77 19.71
N VAL A 225 2.42 -2.28 20.12
CA VAL A 225 2.78 -0.87 19.94
C VAL A 225 2.81 -0.51 18.47
N GLY A 226 3.50 -1.28 17.63
CA GLY A 226 3.56 -1.05 16.19
C GLY A 226 2.18 -1.02 15.54
N LEU A 227 1.31 -1.99 15.85
CA LEU A 227 -0.06 -2.07 15.35
C LEU A 227 -0.91 -0.85 15.75
N VAL A 228 -0.83 -0.43 17.02
CA VAL A 228 -1.59 0.73 17.51
C VAL A 228 -1.14 2.01 16.83
N PHE A 229 0.17 2.26 16.75
CA PHE A 229 0.69 3.46 16.09
C PHE A 229 0.44 3.45 14.58
N SER A 230 0.53 2.30 13.93
CA SER A 230 0.18 2.14 12.51
C SER A 230 -1.31 2.42 12.29
N PHE A 231 -2.19 1.88 13.12
CA PHE A 231 -3.63 2.16 13.07
C PHE A 231 -3.94 3.65 13.22
N LEU A 232 -3.40 4.31 14.26
CA LEU A 232 -3.70 5.71 14.56
C LEU A 232 -3.19 6.64 13.44
N SER A 233 -1.95 6.45 13.00
CA SER A 233 -1.37 7.26 11.92
C SER A 233 -2.04 7.01 10.59
N ALA A 234 -2.40 5.76 10.25
CA ALA A 234 -3.17 5.44 9.06
C ALA A 234 -4.57 6.05 9.08
N TRP A 235 -5.25 6.01 10.23
CA TRP A 235 -6.58 6.61 10.38
C TRP A 235 -6.57 8.12 10.10
N LEU A 236 -5.58 8.84 10.62
CA LEU A 236 -5.39 10.26 10.34
C LEU A 236 -5.05 10.48 8.86
N CYS A 237 -4.11 9.69 8.33
CA CYS A 237 -3.62 9.80 6.95
C CYS A 237 -4.74 9.54 5.92
N VAL A 238 -5.51 8.46 6.07
CA VAL A 238 -6.61 8.12 5.15
C VAL A 238 -7.68 9.20 5.15
N ARG A 239 -8.08 9.69 6.33
CA ARG A 239 -9.06 10.79 6.43
C ARG A 239 -8.56 12.08 5.79
N TRP A 240 -7.30 12.39 5.98
CA TRP A 240 -6.66 13.54 5.35
C TRP A 240 -6.60 13.36 3.83
N LEU A 241 -6.15 12.20 3.34
CA LEU A 241 -6.02 11.92 1.92
C LEU A 241 -7.35 12.03 1.18
N LEU A 242 -8.43 11.48 1.73
CA LEU A 242 -9.76 11.57 1.12
C LEU A 242 -10.24 13.01 0.97
N ARG A 243 -9.92 13.91 1.93
CA ARG A 243 -10.19 15.33 1.81
C ARG A 243 -9.27 16.00 0.80
N PHE A 244 -8.00 15.63 0.81
CA PHE A 244 -6.98 16.19 -0.08
C PHE A 244 -7.30 15.93 -1.55
N ILE A 245 -7.65 14.70 -1.93
CA ILE A 245 -7.93 14.33 -3.33
C ILE A 245 -9.19 14.98 -3.89
N ALA A 246 -10.08 15.47 -3.05
CA ALA A 246 -11.27 16.20 -3.49
C ALA A 246 -10.92 17.52 -4.19
N THR A 247 -9.80 18.15 -3.83
CA THR A 247 -9.41 19.48 -4.30
C THR A 247 -8.01 19.55 -4.89
N HIS A 248 -7.17 18.53 -4.65
CA HIS A 248 -5.76 18.52 -5.06
C HIS A 248 -5.45 17.34 -5.98
N SER A 249 -4.35 17.48 -6.74
CA SER A 249 -3.79 16.43 -7.59
C SER A 249 -2.69 15.64 -6.86
N PHE A 250 -2.29 14.50 -7.44
CA PHE A 250 -1.18 13.69 -6.91
C PHE A 250 0.21 14.23 -7.30
N VAL A 251 0.31 15.40 -7.94
CA VAL A 251 1.60 15.98 -8.40
C VAL A 251 2.60 16.16 -7.27
N GLY A 252 2.15 16.58 -6.07
CA GLY A 252 3.03 16.69 -4.90
C GLY A 252 3.68 15.36 -4.50
N PHE A 253 2.92 14.26 -4.53
CA PHE A 253 3.45 12.92 -4.27
C PHE A 253 4.41 12.44 -5.36
N ALA A 254 4.19 12.85 -6.61
CA ALA A 254 5.09 12.52 -7.72
C ALA A 254 6.49 13.11 -7.49
N TRP A 255 6.57 14.39 -7.15
CA TRP A 255 7.84 15.04 -6.84
C TRP A 255 8.50 14.45 -5.60
N TYR A 256 7.70 14.18 -4.54
CA TYR A 256 8.20 13.49 -3.36
C TYR A 256 8.87 12.16 -3.73
N ARG A 257 8.22 11.32 -4.55
CA ARG A 257 8.78 10.03 -5.00
C ARG A 257 10.09 10.21 -5.76
N ILE A 258 10.17 11.18 -6.68
CA ILE A 258 11.40 11.42 -7.46
C ILE A 258 12.55 11.80 -6.52
N VAL A 259 12.31 12.75 -5.61
CA VAL A 259 13.33 13.16 -4.63
C VAL A 259 13.72 12.01 -3.71
N PHE A 260 12.73 11.26 -3.18
CA PHE A 260 13.02 10.12 -2.30
C PHE A 260 13.80 9.01 -3.03
N GLY A 261 13.49 8.74 -4.31
CA GLY A 261 14.26 7.80 -5.13
C GLY A 261 15.73 8.22 -5.28
N LEU A 262 16.01 9.52 -5.43
CA LEU A 262 17.36 10.05 -5.44
C LEU A 262 18.05 9.91 -4.07
N VAL A 263 17.32 10.09 -2.97
CA VAL A 263 17.82 9.83 -1.61
C VAL A 263 18.18 8.37 -1.44
N VAL A 264 17.35 7.43 -1.90
CA VAL A 264 17.64 5.99 -1.87
C VAL A 264 18.96 5.68 -2.60
N LEU A 265 19.16 6.23 -3.81
CA LEU A 265 20.43 6.05 -4.55
C LEU A 265 21.61 6.65 -3.80
N GLY A 266 21.45 7.84 -3.27
CA GLY A 266 22.52 8.52 -2.50
C GLY A 266 22.92 7.75 -1.25
N THR A 267 21.97 7.26 -0.46
CA THR A 267 22.25 6.49 0.76
C THR A 267 22.85 5.11 0.46
N ALA A 268 22.42 4.47 -0.64
CA ALA A 268 22.97 3.20 -1.08
C ALA A 268 24.42 3.38 -1.59
N TRP A 269 24.68 4.43 -2.38
CA TRP A 269 26.00 4.67 -2.94
C TRP A 269 27.02 5.11 -1.87
N SER A 270 26.59 5.92 -0.91
CA SER A 270 27.46 6.33 0.21
C SER A 270 27.72 5.23 1.24
N GLY A 271 27.03 4.10 1.17
CA GLY A 271 27.11 3.04 2.18
C GLY A 271 26.47 3.39 3.52
N LEU A 272 25.70 4.48 3.57
CA LEU A 272 25.08 4.99 4.81
C LEU A 272 23.93 4.09 5.26
N VAL A 273 23.31 3.37 4.33
CA VAL A 273 22.22 2.43 4.59
C VAL A 273 22.50 1.12 3.86
N THR A 274 22.42 0.01 4.58
CA THR A 274 22.46 -1.32 4.01
C THR A 274 21.05 -1.68 3.52
N TRP A 275 20.81 -1.49 2.22
CA TRP A 275 19.56 -1.87 1.58
C TRP A 275 19.51 -3.38 1.36
N ALA A 276 19.41 -4.17 2.44
CA ALA A 276 19.25 -5.62 2.34
C ALA A 276 17.76 -5.99 2.34
N ALA A 277 17.40 -7.00 1.55
CA ALA A 277 16.06 -7.57 1.52
C ALA A 277 15.84 -8.53 2.67
#